data_d76da35cc38a3df290041e08b5da4b47
#
_entry.id   d76da35cc38a3df290041e08b5da4b47
#
_cell.length_a   1.000
_cell.length_b   1.000
_cell.length_c   1.000
_cell.angle_alpha   90.00
_cell.angle_beta   90.00
_cell.angle_gamma   90.00
#
_symmetry.space_group_name_H-M   'P 1'
#
loop_
_entity.id
_entity.type
_entity.pdbx_description
1 polymer ?
#
loop_
_entity_poly.entity_id
_entity_poly.type
_entity_poly.pdbx_seq_one_letter_code
_entity_poly.pdbx_strand_id
1 'polypeptide(L)'
;MSPEELKARARRIVEETLNQGDLAVANELISPDCVHHVPGGQAAPGLAGLTGWLALTQRIFPDFHAIVEDEIAEGDRVVQRITCYGTHQGEFCGVLPTGEQVAFSSVEINRAGADGKFAEHWSSADLLGVLHRLNVAPAPPPASAPRG
;
A
#
# COMPACT_ATOMS: atom_id res chain seq x y z
N MET A 1 4.09 -12.76 -19.76
CA MET A 1 2.95 -12.81 -18.80
C MET A 1 1.85 -11.89 -19.32
N SER A 2 0.61 -12.35 -19.31
CA SER A 2 -0.52 -11.54 -19.78
C SER A 2 -0.89 -10.44 -18.78
N PRO A 3 -1.58 -9.38 -19.23
CA PRO A 3 -2.10 -8.37 -18.31
C PRO A 3 -3.00 -8.96 -17.21
N GLU A 4 -3.80 -9.96 -17.54
CA GLU A 4 -4.67 -10.60 -16.55
C GLU A 4 -3.89 -11.40 -15.50
N GLU A 5 -2.80 -12.05 -15.90
CA GLU A 5 -1.91 -12.74 -14.96
C GLU A 5 -1.20 -11.76 -14.04
N LEU A 6 -0.73 -10.62 -14.55
CA LEU A 6 -0.13 -9.56 -13.74
C LEU A 6 -1.11 -9.02 -12.69
N LYS A 7 -2.33 -8.72 -13.12
CA LYS A 7 -3.40 -8.26 -12.22
C LYS A 7 -3.69 -9.29 -11.13
N ALA A 8 -3.85 -10.57 -11.52
CA ALA A 8 -4.15 -11.64 -10.58
C ALA A 8 -3.04 -11.80 -9.52
N ARG A 9 -1.77 -11.71 -9.92
CA ARG A 9 -0.63 -11.78 -9.01
C ARG A 9 -0.61 -10.60 -8.03
N ALA A 10 -0.79 -9.38 -8.54
CA ALA A 10 -0.83 -8.19 -7.69
C ALA A 10 -2.01 -8.24 -6.70
N ARG A 11 -3.16 -8.70 -7.15
CA ARG A 11 -4.35 -8.86 -6.29
C ARG A 11 -4.10 -9.86 -5.16
N ARG A 12 -3.44 -10.98 -5.44
CA ARG A 12 -3.08 -11.96 -4.41
C ARG A 12 -2.22 -11.36 -3.30
N ILE A 13 -1.30 -10.46 -3.63
CA ILE A 13 -0.49 -9.77 -2.61
C ILE A 13 -1.41 -8.98 -1.68
N VAL A 14 -2.36 -8.23 -2.22
CA VAL A 14 -3.29 -7.44 -1.38
C VAL A 14 -4.21 -8.36 -0.57
N GLU A 15 -4.89 -9.28 -1.21
CA GLU A 15 -5.93 -10.08 -0.56
C GLU A 15 -5.36 -11.13 0.39
N GLU A 16 -4.28 -11.81 0.00
CA GLU A 16 -3.72 -12.92 0.77
C GLU A 16 -2.59 -12.47 1.72
N THR A 17 -1.70 -11.59 1.28
CA THR A 17 -0.60 -11.13 2.13
C THR A 17 -1.00 -9.95 3.00
N LEU A 18 -1.50 -8.85 2.43
CA LEU A 18 -1.82 -7.67 3.23
C LEU A 18 -3.01 -7.91 4.14
N ASN A 19 -4.07 -8.55 3.66
CA ASN A 19 -5.29 -8.76 4.43
C ASN A 19 -5.25 -9.99 5.34
N GLN A 20 -4.55 -11.04 4.95
CA GLN A 20 -4.52 -12.33 5.68
C GLN A 20 -3.17 -12.65 6.33
N GLY A 21 -2.13 -11.88 5.99
CA GLY A 21 -0.79 -12.11 6.53
C GLY A 21 -0.05 -13.31 5.93
N ASP A 22 -0.47 -13.79 4.76
CA ASP A 22 0.16 -14.94 4.10
C ASP A 22 1.50 -14.54 3.46
N LEU A 23 2.59 -14.77 4.18
CA LEU A 23 3.94 -14.46 3.71
C LEU A 23 4.45 -15.45 2.67
N ALA A 24 3.88 -16.64 2.57
CA ALA A 24 4.27 -17.61 1.54
C ALA A 24 3.90 -17.08 0.15
N VAL A 25 2.74 -16.43 0.01
CA VAL A 25 2.33 -15.76 -1.22
C VAL A 25 3.28 -14.61 -1.58
N ALA A 26 3.65 -13.80 -0.61
CA ALA A 26 4.61 -12.73 -0.84
C ALA A 26 5.98 -13.29 -1.30
N ASN A 27 6.46 -14.36 -0.69
CA ASN A 27 7.70 -15.01 -1.09
C ASN A 27 7.63 -15.63 -2.49
N GLU A 28 6.47 -16.11 -2.89
CA GLU A 28 6.22 -16.62 -4.24
C GLU A 28 6.27 -15.49 -5.29
N LEU A 29 5.68 -14.33 -4.99
CA LEU A 29 5.38 -13.29 -5.97
C LEU A 29 6.35 -12.11 -5.96
N ILE A 30 7.11 -11.91 -4.89
CA ILE A 30 8.02 -10.77 -4.74
C ILE A 30 9.48 -11.25 -4.85
N SER A 31 10.27 -10.59 -5.70
CA SER A 31 11.68 -10.87 -5.83
C SER A 31 12.43 -10.55 -4.52
N PRO A 32 13.42 -11.35 -4.12
CA PRO A 32 14.27 -11.03 -2.96
C PRO A 32 14.94 -9.65 -3.07
N ASP A 33 15.18 -9.18 -4.30
CA ASP A 33 15.81 -7.90 -4.58
C ASP A 33 14.82 -6.80 -4.94
N CYS A 34 13.51 -7.03 -4.74
CA CYS A 34 12.48 -6.06 -5.08
C CYS A 34 12.74 -4.71 -4.39
N VAL A 35 12.83 -3.66 -5.19
CA VAL A 35 13.01 -2.29 -4.69
C VAL A 35 11.65 -1.69 -4.36
N HIS A 36 11.46 -1.24 -3.12
CA HIS A 36 10.22 -0.61 -2.68
C HIS A 36 10.40 0.90 -2.52
N HIS A 37 9.73 1.67 -3.39
CA HIS A 37 9.62 3.12 -3.27
C HIS A 37 8.34 3.45 -2.50
N VAL A 38 8.48 3.96 -1.29
CA VAL A 38 7.36 4.21 -0.37
C VAL A 38 7.35 5.67 0.06
N PRO A 39 6.24 6.17 0.63
CA PRO A 39 6.22 7.52 1.18
C PRO A 39 7.39 7.77 2.13
N GLY A 40 8.16 8.83 1.85
CA GLY A 40 9.33 9.19 2.64
C GLY A 40 10.65 8.59 2.15
N GLY A 41 10.67 7.72 1.12
CA GLY A 41 11.92 7.17 0.56
C GLY A 41 11.82 5.73 0.09
N GLN A 42 12.77 4.89 0.52
CA GLN A 42 12.79 3.48 0.18
C GLN A 42 12.72 2.63 1.45
N ALA A 43 11.96 1.55 1.39
CA ALA A 43 11.97 0.51 2.41
C ALA A 43 13.10 -0.50 2.13
N ALA A 44 13.38 -1.39 3.08
CA ALA A 44 14.29 -2.51 2.88
C ALA A 44 13.84 -3.35 1.66
N PRO A 45 14.77 -3.90 0.86
CA PRO A 45 14.39 -4.64 -0.33
C PRO A 45 13.70 -5.97 -0.01
N GLY A 46 12.93 -6.45 -0.98
CA GLY A 46 12.34 -7.77 -0.96
C GLY A 46 11.31 -7.96 0.16
N LEU A 47 11.28 -9.15 0.72
CA LEU A 47 10.32 -9.54 1.75
C LEU A 47 10.49 -8.74 3.05
N ALA A 48 11.72 -8.35 3.39
CA ALA A 48 11.99 -7.56 4.60
C ALA A 48 11.25 -6.23 4.61
N GLY A 49 11.19 -5.54 3.47
CA GLY A 49 10.43 -4.28 3.35
C GLY A 49 8.93 -4.49 3.58
N LEU A 50 8.38 -5.55 3.02
CA LEU A 50 6.96 -5.89 3.18
C LEU A 50 6.64 -6.31 4.63
N THR A 51 7.46 -7.17 5.23
CA THR A 51 7.22 -7.62 6.61
C THR A 51 7.34 -6.48 7.61
N GLY A 52 8.28 -5.57 7.40
CA GLY A 52 8.40 -4.35 8.21
C GLY A 52 7.16 -3.46 8.10
N TRP A 53 6.65 -3.28 6.90
CA TRP A 53 5.42 -2.51 6.66
C TRP A 53 4.21 -3.19 7.33
N LEU A 54 4.07 -4.50 7.20
CA LEU A 54 2.98 -5.25 7.82
C LEU A 54 3.01 -5.12 9.36
N ALA A 55 4.19 -5.27 9.95
CA ALA A 55 4.34 -5.15 11.41
C ALA A 55 3.96 -3.74 11.90
N LEU A 56 4.40 -2.70 11.19
CA LEU A 56 4.06 -1.32 11.52
C LEU A 56 2.56 -1.07 11.37
N THR A 57 1.98 -1.50 10.26
CA THR A 57 0.56 -1.31 9.96
C THR A 57 -0.32 -2.01 10.98
N GLN A 58 0.01 -3.23 11.39
CA GLN A 58 -0.73 -3.97 12.40
C GLN A 58 -0.68 -3.30 13.78
N ARG A 59 0.41 -2.60 14.11
CA ARG A 59 0.48 -1.83 15.35
C ARG A 59 -0.40 -0.58 15.32
N ILE A 60 -0.45 0.10 14.17
CA ILE A 60 -1.23 1.33 14.01
C ILE A 60 -2.71 1.00 13.82
N PHE A 61 -3.00 0.05 12.94
CA PHE A 61 -4.34 -0.39 12.55
C PHE A 61 -4.45 -1.92 12.68
N PRO A 62 -4.76 -2.45 13.88
CA PRO A 62 -4.85 -3.90 14.07
C PRO A 62 -5.89 -4.58 13.18
N ASP A 63 -6.92 -3.85 12.78
CA ASP A 63 -8.00 -4.28 11.89
C ASP A 63 -7.79 -3.85 10.43
N PHE A 64 -6.56 -3.55 10.02
CA PHE A 64 -6.24 -3.11 8.66
C PHE A 64 -6.84 -4.02 7.60
N HIS A 65 -7.49 -3.40 6.61
CA HIS A 65 -8.08 -4.10 5.48
C HIS A 65 -7.95 -3.24 4.22
N ALA A 66 -7.54 -3.85 3.12
CA ALA A 66 -7.36 -3.19 1.83
C ALA A 66 -8.28 -3.80 0.77
N ILE A 67 -8.88 -2.95 -0.05
CA ILE A 67 -9.75 -3.34 -1.17
C ILE A 67 -9.15 -2.79 -2.46
N VAL A 68 -8.93 -3.66 -3.44
CA VAL A 68 -8.53 -3.26 -4.79
C VAL A 68 -9.76 -2.75 -5.53
N GLU A 69 -9.78 -1.46 -5.84
CA GLU A 69 -10.89 -0.81 -6.53
C GLU A 69 -10.76 -0.93 -8.06
N ASP A 70 -9.56 -0.68 -8.59
CA ASP A 70 -9.25 -0.74 -10.01
C ASP A 70 -7.88 -1.37 -10.24
N GLU A 71 -7.72 -1.99 -11.40
CA GLU A 71 -6.44 -2.51 -11.87
C GLU A 71 -6.26 -2.25 -13.35
N ILE A 72 -5.06 -1.77 -13.70
CA ILE A 72 -4.65 -1.53 -15.09
C ILE A 72 -3.29 -2.17 -15.27
N ALA A 73 -3.10 -2.95 -16.34
CA ALA A 73 -1.81 -3.55 -16.65
C ALA A 73 -1.42 -3.31 -18.10
N GLU A 74 -0.16 -2.98 -18.31
CA GLU A 74 0.44 -2.80 -19.63
C GLU A 74 1.91 -3.21 -19.57
N GLY A 75 2.35 -4.02 -20.53
CA GLY A 75 3.72 -4.52 -20.55
C GLY A 75 4.01 -5.36 -19.31
N ASP A 76 5.05 -4.97 -18.58
CA ASP A 76 5.49 -5.64 -17.35
C ASP A 76 4.97 -4.98 -16.07
N ARG A 77 4.06 -4.02 -16.18
CA ARG A 77 3.57 -3.22 -15.06
C ARG A 77 2.09 -3.40 -14.80
N VAL A 78 1.73 -3.40 -13.54
CA VAL A 78 0.35 -3.36 -13.06
C VAL A 78 0.19 -2.20 -12.08
N VAL A 79 -0.89 -1.45 -12.24
CA VAL A 79 -1.28 -0.35 -11.37
C VAL A 79 -2.55 -0.74 -10.65
N GLN A 80 -2.59 -0.53 -9.34
CA GLN A 80 -3.77 -0.77 -8.51
C GLN A 80 -4.15 0.50 -7.78
N ARG A 81 -5.43 0.84 -7.81
CA ARG A 81 -6.04 1.84 -6.93
C ARG A 81 -6.69 1.10 -5.78
N ILE A 82 -6.25 1.38 -4.57
CA ILE A 82 -6.60 0.63 -3.37
C ILE A 82 -7.24 1.57 -2.35
N THR A 83 -8.28 1.10 -1.66
CA THR A 83 -8.79 1.76 -0.47
C THR A 83 -8.39 0.97 0.76
N CYS A 84 -7.75 1.65 1.71
CA CYS A 84 -7.30 1.08 2.97
C CYS A 84 -8.21 1.55 4.10
N TYR A 85 -8.56 0.65 5.00
CA TYR A 85 -9.41 0.90 6.18
C TYR A 85 -8.68 0.44 7.43
N GLY A 86 -8.89 1.14 8.52
CA GLY A 86 -8.39 0.72 9.83
C GLY A 86 -8.87 1.62 10.95
N THR A 87 -8.73 1.13 12.18
CA THR A 87 -8.99 1.89 13.41
C THR A 87 -7.66 2.29 14.02
N HIS A 88 -7.46 3.58 14.30
CA HIS A 88 -6.23 4.12 14.85
C HIS A 88 -6.06 3.72 16.30
N GLN A 89 -5.30 2.65 16.55
CA GLN A 89 -5.05 2.09 17.87
C GLN A 89 -3.56 2.04 18.26
N GLY A 90 -2.68 2.50 17.38
CA GLY A 90 -1.24 2.64 17.64
C GLY A 90 -0.74 4.01 17.22
N GLU A 91 0.40 4.45 17.75
CA GLU A 91 1.00 5.73 17.42
C GLU A 91 1.28 5.81 15.90
N PHE A 92 0.84 6.91 15.28
CA PHE A 92 1.04 7.17 13.85
C PHE A 92 1.56 8.59 13.67
N CYS A 93 2.77 8.74 13.11
CA CYS A 93 3.42 10.04 12.91
C CYS A 93 3.43 10.94 14.16
N GLY A 94 3.67 10.35 15.32
CA GLY A 94 3.65 11.07 16.60
C GLY A 94 2.26 11.27 17.21
N VAL A 95 1.20 10.83 16.53
CA VAL A 95 -0.18 10.93 17.03
C VAL A 95 -0.51 9.72 17.87
N LEU A 96 -0.85 9.93 19.14
CA LEU A 96 -1.27 8.87 20.04
C LEU A 96 -2.61 8.25 19.60
N PRO A 97 -2.90 7.00 19.97
CA PRO A 97 -4.13 6.32 19.56
C PRO A 97 -5.39 7.16 19.83
N THR A 98 -6.20 7.38 18.80
CA THR A 98 -7.46 8.15 18.89
C THR A 98 -8.70 7.27 18.93
N GLY A 99 -8.60 6.01 18.49
CA GLY A 99 -9.75 5.14 18.28
C GLY A 99 -10.58 5.49 17.04
N GLU A 100 -10.17 6.50 16.25
CA GLU A 100 -10.88 6.90 15.03
C GLU A 100 -10.75 5.83 13.94
N GLN A 101 -11.86 5.60 13.23
CA GLN A 101 -11.85 4.82 12.01
C GLN A 101 -11.41 5.70 10.85
N VAL A 102 -10.43 5.23 10.10
CA VAL A 102 -9.90 5.94 8.94
C VAL A 102 -10.07 5.12 7.67
N ALA A 103 -10.26 5.82 6.56
CA ALA A 103 -10.20 5.25 5.23
C ALA A 103 -9.31 6.17 4.38
N PHE A 104 -8.39 5.60 3.63
CA PHE A 104 -7.50 6.38 2.77
C PHE A 104 -7.19 5.62 1.48
N SER A 105 -6.91 6.37 0.42
CA SER A 105 -6.55 5.81 -0.87
C SER A 105 -5.05 5.58 -0.98
N SER A 106 -4.69 4.59 -1.77
CA SER A 106 -3.32 4.32 -2.17
C SER A 106 -3.29 3.91 -3.63
N VAL A 107 -2.26 4.33 -4.35
CA VAL A 107 -1.97 3.87 -5.70
C VAL A 107 -0.66 3.11 -5.66
N GLU A 108 -0.70 1.86 -6.11
CA GLU A 108 0.43 0.96 -6.13
C GLU A 108 0.80 0.62 -7.57
N ILE A 109 2.09 0.65 -7.88
CA ILE A 109 2.61 0.19 -9.17
C ILE A 109 3.60 -0.94 -8.88
N ASN A 110 3.42 -2.07 -9.56
CA ASN A 110 4.34 -3.18 -9.48
C ASN A 110 4.87 -3.52 -10.87
N ARG A 111 6.19 -3.70 -11.00
CA ARG A 111 6.85 -4.11 -12.23
C ARG A 111 7.39 -5.53 -12.05
N ALA A 112 7.00 -6.42 -12.96
CA ALA A 112 7.49 -7.80 -12.98
C ALA A 112 8.87 -7.89 -13.63
N GLY A 113 9.73 -8.73 -13.08
CA GLY A 113 10.99 -9.13 -13.70
C GLY A 113 10.79 -10.27 -14.70
N ALA A 114 11.88 -10.71 -15.31
CA ALA A 114 11.86 -11.77 -16.30
C ALA A 114 11.35 -13.11 -15.76
N ASP A 115 11.52 -13.37 -14.46
CA ASP A 115 11.04 -14.58 -13.78
C ASP A 115 9.55 -14.48 -13.37
N GLY A 116 8.89 -13.37 -13.67
CA GLY A 116 7.49 -13.11 -13.32
C GLY A 116 7.26 -12.67 -11.88
N LYS A 117 8.30 -12.56 -11.06
CA LYS A 117 8.20 -11.97 -9.72
C LYS A 117 8.28 -10.45 -9.81
N PHE A 118 7.63 -9.77 -8.89
CA PHE A 118 7.70 -8.32 -8.83
C PHE A 118 9.09 -7.88 -8.34
N ALA A 119 9.76 -7.10 -9.19
CA ALA A 119 11.14 -6.65 -8.99
C ALA A 119 11.23 -5.20 -8.53
N GLU A 120 10.17 -4.42 -8.70
CA GLU A 120 10.10 -3.02 -8.29
C GLU A 120 8.67 -2.61 -7.99
N HIS A 121 8.51 -1.81 -6.95
CA HIS A 121 7.21 -1.41 -6.43
C HIS A 121 7.24 0.07 -6.04
N TRP A 122 6.20 0.80 -6.41
CA TRP A 122 5.97 2.19 -6.01
C TRP A 122 4.64 2.29 -5.28
N SER A 123 4.65 2.98 -4.14
CA SER A 123 3.46 3.24 -3.33
C SER A 123 3.25 4.74 -3.18
N SER A 124 2.03 5.18 -3.41
CA SER A 124 1.60 6.56 -3.14
C SER A 124 0.31 6.52 -2.33
N ALA A 125 0.45 6.69 -1.01
CA ALA A 125 -0.67 6.66 -0.07
C ALA A 125 -1.04 8.07 0.40
N ASP A 126 -2.33 8.32 0.58
CA ASP A 126 -2.84 9.60 1.09
C ASP A 126 -2.66 9.71 2.61
N LEU A 127 -1.42 9.89 3.06
CA LEU A 127 -1.10 10.03 4.48
C LEU A 127 -1.57 11.38 5.05
N LEU A 128 -1.59 12.44 4.23
CA LEU A 128 -2.12 13.73 4.64
C LEU A 128 -3.62 13.64 4.96
N GLY A 129 -4.37 12.90 4.17
CA GLY A 129 -5.78 12.63 4.44
C GLY A 129 -6.00 11.91 5.76
N VAL A 130 -5.13 10.95 6.11
CA VAL A 130 -5.17 10.28 7.41
C VAL A 130 -4.93 11.27 8.54
N LEU A 131 -3.87 12.09 8.44
CA LEU A 131 -3.54 13.09 9.46
C LEU A 131 -4.66 14.12 9.63
N HIS A 132 -5.29 14.54 8.52
CA HIS A 132 -6.46 15.42 8.58
C HIS A 132 -7.62 14.74 9.32
N ARG A 133 -7.91 13.49 9.03
CA ARG A 133 -8.96 12.73 9.71
C ARG A 133 -8.72 12.62 11.21
N LEU A 134 -7.44 12.58 11.63
CA LEU A 134 -7.04 12.55 13.03
C LEU A 134 -6.94 13.96 13.66
N ASN A 135 -7.34 15.02 12.96
CA ASN A 135 -7.31 16.41 13.40
C ASN A 135 -5.91 16.97 13.73
N VAL A 136 -4.87 16.47 13.05
CA VAL A 136 -3.48 16.92 13.27
C VAL A 136 -2.89 17.65 12.07
N ALA A 137 -3.62 17.75 10.97
CA ALA A 137 -3.21 18.48 9.78
C ALA A 137 -4.42 19.22 9.18
N PRO A 138 -4.20 20.37 8.50
CA PRO A 138 -5.29 21.06 7.81
C PRO A 138 -5.83 20.19 6.67
N ALA A 139 -7.10 20.42 6.32
CA ALA A 139 -7.71 19.77 5.15
C ALA A 139 -6.93 20.12 3.89
N PRO A 140 -6.79 19.16 2.93
CA PRO A 140 -6.26 19.49 1.61
C PRO A 140 -7.13 20.55 0.94
N PRO A 141 -6.55 21.39 0.05
CA PRO A 141 -7.34 22.36 -0.70
C PRO A 141 -8.37 21.63 -1.57
N PRO A 142 -9.59 22.22 -1.75
CA PRO A 142 -10.60 21.60 -2.59
C PRO A 142 -10.10 21.46 -4.04
N ALA A 143 -10.52 20.40 -4.74
CA ALA A 143 -10.11 20.13 -6.11
C ALA A 143 -10.57 21.24 -7.09
N SER A 144 -11.63 21.99 -6.76
CA SER A 144 -12.16 23.11 -7.52
C SER A 144 -11.57 24.46 -7.13
N ALA A 145 -10.54 24.51 -6.26
CA ALA A 145 -9.91 25.77 -5.86
C ALA A 145 -9.34 26.48 -7.10
N PRO A 146 -9.56 27.81 -7.24
CA PRO A 146 -9.02 28.54 -8.38
C PRO A 146 -7.49 28.48 -8.35
N ARG A 147 -6.90 28.28 -9.55
CA ARG A 147 -5.46 28.39 -9.71
C ARG A 147 -5.08 29.86 -9.75
N GLY A 148 -4.25 30.24 -8.83
CA GLY A 148 -3.66 31.58 -8.80
C GLY A 148 -2.63 31.77 -9.91
#